data_db4b5913e38963cce796594d978938eb
#
_entry.id   db4b5913e38963cce796594d978938eb
#
_cell.length_a   1.000
_cell.length_b   1.000
_cell.length_c   1.000
_cell.angle_alpha   90.00
_cell.angle_beta   90.00
_cell.angle_gamma   90.00
#
_symmetry.space_group_name_H-M   'P 1'
#
loop_
_entity.id
_entity.type
_entity.pdbx_description
1 polymer ?
#
loop_
_entity_poly.entity_id
_entity_poly.type
_entity_poly.pdbx_seq_one_letter_code
_entity_poly.pdbx_strand_id
1 'polypeptide(L)'
;MESIRAALTWIKDLLNWLPDPVVALLILAIAMLVALALHRWARKLVRSTLAGRYPYVFSTFTQTRGLSRLALLILAMIIAIPVAPLPPGTAAILARLLAVAVIGLIGWAAIIALHIAADLYLRRFRLDVDDNLLARKHNTQVRVLSRTIDVLLAMITLGAALMTFPAVRQYGISLFASAGVAGIVAGLAARPVLSNLMAGVQLAMTQPIRLYDAVTVENEHGTIEEITSTYVVVKLWDWRRLIVPLTYFIEKPFQNWTREGAALIGTVMIYVDYRAPVELIRAKFNDILKQSNKWDGNVAALQVTDFKEGSMELRCLMSARTGGTVFDLRCEVREKLIAFLQSQHPEALPHARQISVDGNEGSPEPQPPKAAARKRTGR
;
A
#
# COMPACT_ATOMS: atom_id res chain seq x y z
N MET A 1 -25.91 4.46 46.87
CA MET A 1 -26.13 2.99 47.02
C MET A 1 -26.88 2.63 48.28
N GLU A 2 -26.71 3.34 49.41
CA GLU A 2 -27.47 3.09 50.63
C GLU A 2 -28.96 3.34 50.52
N SER A 3 -29.41 4.36 49.85
CA SER A 3 -30.84 4.67 49.61
C SER A 3 -31.55 3.60 48.81
N ILE A 4 -30.87 2.97 47.87
CA ILE A 4 -31.42 1.84 47.08
C ILE A 4 -31.52 0.57 47.94
N ARG A 5 -30.54 0.33 48.79
CA ARG A 5 -30.58 -0.80 49.75
C ARG A 5 -31.67 -0.61 50.80
N ALA A 6 -31.85 0.61 51.32
CA ALA A 6 -32.93 0.90 52.29
C ALA A 6 -34.35 0.74 51.65
N ALA A 7 -34.54 1.19 50.39
CA ALA A 7 -35.81 0.96 49.70
C ALA A 7 -36.04 -0.53 49.42
N LEU A 8 -35.01 -1.32 49.16
CA LEU A 8 -35.10 -2.74 48.93
C LEU A 8 -35.36 -3.53 50.18
N THR A 9 -34.83 -3.17 51.32
CA THR A 9 -35.16 -3.78 52.61
C THR A 9 -36.62 -3.51 53.00
N TRP A 10 -37.09 -2.27 52.82
CA TRP A 10 -38.51 -1.93 53.04
C TRP A 10 -39.48 -2.73 52.18
N ILE A 11 -39.17 -2.92 50.87
CA ILE A 11 -39.93 -3.76 49.95
C ILE A 11 -39.91 -5.23 50.37
N LYS A 12 -38.74 -5.71 50.88
CA LYS A 12 -38.60 -7.08 51.39
C LYS A 12 -39.44 -7.34 52.62
N ASP A 13 -39.51 -6.40 53.54
CA ASP A 13 -40.31 -6.47 54.77
C ASP A 13 -41.82 -6.44 54.44
N LEU A 14 -42.23 -5.68 53.41
CA LEU A 14 -43.62 -5.61 52.95
C LEU A 14 -44.09 -6.91 52.27
N LEU A 15 -43.14 -7.68 51.68
CA LEU A 15 -43.41 -8.91 50.92
C LEU A 15 -43.09 -10.19 51.72
N ASN A 16 -42.84 -10.08 53.03
CA ASN A 16 -42.40 -11.19 53.91
C ASN A 16 -43.45 -12.32 54.07
N TRP A 17 -44.67 -12.10 53.57
CA TRP A 17 -45.71 -13.11 53.54
C TRP A 17 -45.73 -13.98 52.28
N LEU A 18 -44.94 -13.62 51.20
CA LEU A 18 -44.79 -14.40 49.96
C LEU A 18 -43.55 -15.30 50.04
N PRO A 19 -43.60 -16.48 49.42
CA PRO A 19 -42.42 -17.33 49.24
C PRO A 19 -41.30 -16.63 48.46
N ASP A 20 -40.03 -16.79 48.87
CA ASP A 20 -38.87 -16.20 48.22
C ASP A 20 -38.84 -16.34 46.69
N PRO A 21 -39.16 -17.47 46.05
CA PRO A 21 -39.17 -17.59 44.58
C PRO A 21 -40.21 -16.69 43.90
N VAL A 22 -41.33 -16.40 44.58
CA VAL A 22 -42.39 -15.52 44.04
C VAL A 22 -41.91 -14.07 44.09
N VAL A 23 -41.23 -13.67 45.17
CA VAL A 23 -40.60 -12.33 45.30
C VAL A 23 -39.53 -12.14 44.25
N ALA A 24 -38.69 -13.16 44.02
CA ALA A 24 -37.67 -13.11 43.00
C ALA A 24 -38.25 -12.93 41.59
N LEU A 25 -39.30 -13.71 41.25
CA LEU A 25 -40.01 -13.60 39.97
C LEU A 25 -40.63 -12.22 39.77
N LEU A 26 -41.24 -11.63 40.81
CA LEU A 26 -41.80 -10.30 40.78
C LEU A 26 -40.73 -9.22 40.52
N ILE A 27 -39.57 -9.27 41.20
CA ILE A 27 -38.46 -8.33 41.00
C ILE A 27 -37.96 -8.41 39.54
N LEU A 28 -37.73 -9.60 39.01
CA LEU A 28 -37.27 -9.80 37.64
C LEU A 28 -38.30 -9.33 36.61
N ALA A 29 -39.61 -9.60 36.85
CA ALA A 29 -40.71 -9.16 35.98
C ALA A 29 -40.83 -7.62 35.97
N ILE A 30 -40.75 -6.98 37.14
CA ILE A 30 -40.79 -5.50 37.25
C ILE A 30 -39.57 -4.89 36.55
N ALA A 31 -38.37 -5.41 36.77
CA ALA A 31 -37.15 -4.92 36.09
C ALA A 31 -37.31 -5.01 34.58
N MET A 32 -37.86 -6.12 34.05
CA MET A 32 -38.12 -6.29 32.63
C MET A 32 -39.17 -5.31 32.09
N LEU A 33 -40.28 -5.10 32.83
CA LEU A 33 -41.29 -4.13 32.44
C LEU A 33 -40.79 -2.69 32.45
N VAL A 34 -40.03 -2.33 33.46
CA VAL A 34 -39.37 -0.99 33.55
C VAL A 34 -38.40 -0.78 32.39
N ALA A 35 -37.55 -1.77 32.05
CA ALA A 35 -36.68 -1.70 30.91
C ALA A 35 -37.42 -1.51 29.58
N LEU A 36 -38.51 -2.25 29.39
CA LEU A 36 -39.37 -2.11 28.21
C LEU A 36 -40.08 -0.76 28.14
N ALA A 37 -40.56 -0.24 29.27
CA ALA A 37 -41.18 1.08 29.36
C ALA A 37 -40.15 2.21 29.06
N LEU A 38 -38.98 2.09 29.67
CA LEU A 38 -37.89 3.02 29.42
C LEU A 38 -37.42 3.04 27.95
N HIS A 39 -37.33 1.83 27.35
CA HIS A 39 -37.01 1.73 25.92
C HIS A 39 -38.10 2.35 25.04
N ARG A 40 -39.40 2.16 25.36
CA ARG A 40 -40.49 2.80 24.63
C ARG A 40 -40.46 4.32 24.77
N TRP A 41 -40.23 4.81 25.97
CA TRP A 41 -40.12 6.25 26.27
C TRP A 41 -38.93 6.88 25.57
N ALA A 42 -37.72 6.29 25.68
CA ALA A 42 -36.51 6.74 25.01
C ALA A 42 -36.67 6.82 23.47
N ARG A 43 -37.35 5.81 22.88
CA ARG A 43 -37.66 5.83 21.46
C ARG A 43 -38.64 6.91 21.05
N LYS A 44 -39.68 7.19 21.89
CA LYS A 44 -40.63 8.26 21.64
C LYS A 44 -39.91 9.62 21.65
N LEU A 45 -38.97 9.80 22.58
CA LEU A 45 -38.17 11.02 22.69
C LEU A 45 -37.22 11.18 21.49
N VAL A 46 -36.50 10.11 21.11
CA VAL A 46 -35.61 10.13 19.93
C VAL A 46 -36.39 10.41 18.65
N ARG A 47 -37.57 9.81 18.51
CA ARG A 47 -38.43 10.04 17.33
C ARG A 47 -38.93 11.49 17.26
N SER A 48 -39.28 12.09 18.39
CA SER A 48 -39.78 13.48 18.41
C SER A 48 -38.69 14.53 18.14
N THR A 49 -37.42 14.22 18.54
CA THR A 49 -36.31 15.16 18.42
C THR A 49 -35.50 15.02 17.13
N LEU A 50 -35.33 13.79 16.62
CA LEU A 50 -34.40 13.50 15.51
C LEU A 50 -35.11 13.23 14.17
N ALA A 51 -36.35 12.79 14.14
CA ALA A 51 -37.04 12.41 12.91
C ALA A 51 -37.21 13.57 11.91
N GLY A 52 -37.33 14.84 12.41
CA GLY A 52 -37.47 16.03 11.57
C GLY A 52 -36.16 16.72 11.20
N ARG A 53 -35.07 16.45 11.94
CA ARG A 53 -33.83 17.24 11.81
C ARG A 53 -32.69 16.46 11.12
N TYR A 54 -32.66 15.12 11.25
CA TYR A 54 -31.59 14.27 10.72
C TYR A 54 -32.12 12.92 10.20
N PRO A 55 -32.66 12.86 8.98
CA PRO A 55 -33.28 11.63 8.44
C PRO A 55 -32.32 10.45 8.34
N TYR A 56 -31.02 10.72 8.12
CA TYR A 56 -29.99 9.67 8.03
C TYR A 56 -29.70 9.00 9.38
N VAL A 57 -29.61 9.78 10.46
CA VAL A 57 -29.42 9.29 11.82
C VAL A 57 -30.63 8.45 12.24
N PHE A 58 -31.83 8.86 11.84
CA PHE A 58 -33.05 8.12 12.11
C PHE A 58 -33.09 6.76 11.41
N SER A 59 -32.64 6.66 10.16
CA SER A 59 -32.53 5.38 9.44
C SER A 59 -31.60 4.39 10.16
N THR A 60 -30.43 4.86 10.59
CA THR A 60 -29.47 4.05 11.36
C THR A 60 -30.02 3.63 12.71
N PHE A 61 -30.80 4.52 13.38
CA PHE A 61 -31.43 4.23 14.66
C PHE A 61 -32.55 3.19 14.55
N THR A 62 -33.21 3.07 13.40
CA THR A 62 -34.19 2.02 13.16
C THR A 62 -33.55 0.65 13.02
N GLN A 63 -32.37 0.53 12.46
CA GLN A 63 -31.61 -0.72 12.36
C GLN A 63 -31.12 -1.23 13.73
N THR A 64 -30.81 -0.33 14.67
CA THR A 64 -30.33 -0.70 16.03
C THR A 64 -31.45 -0.94 17.04
N ARG A 65 -32.73 -0.94 16.59
CA ARG A 65 -33.90 -1.07 17.46
C ARG A 65 -33.92 -2.36 18.29
N GLY A 66 -33.60 -3.50 17.68
CA GLY A 66 -33.53 -4.79 18.36
C GLY A 66 -32.41 -4.83 19.38
N LEU A 67 -31.24 -4.34 18.97
CA LEU A 67 -30.03 -4.27 19.79
C LEU A 67 -30.24 -3.42 21.06
N SER A 68 -30.75 -2.20 20.92
CA SER A 68 -30.99 -1.28 22.05
C SER A 68 -32.03 -1.82 23.05
N ARG A 69 -33.08 -2.51 22.54
CA ARG A 69 -34.05 -3.15 23.39
C ARG A 69 -33.43 -4.29 24.20
N LEU A 70 -32.67 -5.17 23.54
CA LEU A 70 -31.97 -6.29 24.16
C LEU A 70 -30.93 -5.82 25.17
N ALA A 71 -30.18 -4.76 24.86
CA ALA A 71 -29.19 -4.15 25.74
C ALA A 71 -29.82 -3.65 27.06
N LEU A 72 -30.94 -2.94 26.96
CA LEU A 72 -31.66 -2.46 28.16
C LEU A 72 -32.25 -3.61 29.00
N LEU A 73 -32.75 -4.66 28.35
CA LEU A 73 -33.25 -5.86 29.06
C LEU A 73 -32.11 -6.57 29.81
N ILE A 74 -30.97 -6.76 29.15
CA ILE A 74 -29.79 -7.38 29.77
C ILE A 74 -29.30 -6.51 30.93
N LEU A 75 -29.19 -5.19 30.74
CA LEU A 75 -28.79 -4.26 31.83
C LEU A 75 -29.74 -4.35 33.04
N ALA A 76 -31.04 -4.35 32.80
CA ALA A 76 -32.05 -4.51 33.86
C ALA A 76 -31.87 -5.83 34.63
N MET A 77 -31.59 -6.92 33.92
CA MET A 77 -31.36 -8.25 34.52
C MET A 77 -30.02 -8.28 35.30
N ILE A 78 -28.96 -7.62 34.81
CA ILE A 78 -27.69 -7.51 35.56
C ILE A 78 -27.94 -6.86 36.92
N ILE A 79 -28.80 -5.85 36.98
CA ILE A 79 -29.10 -5.11 38.21
C ILE A 79 -30.08 -5.90 39.10
N ALA A 80 -31.04 -6.61 38.51
CA ALA A 80 -32.11 -7.29 39.25
C ALA A 80 -31.70 -8.63 39.88
N ILE A 81 -30.84 -9.41 39.21
CA ILE A 81 -30.42 -10.75 39.68
C ILE A 81 -29.76 -10.72 41.07
N PRO A 82 -28.81 -9.82 41.39
CA PRO A 82 -28.16 -9.75 42.69
C PRO A 82 -29.10 -9.32 43.84
N VAL A 83 -30.22 -8.69 43.49
CA VAL A 83 -31.21 -8.15 44.43
C VAL A 83 -32.31 -9.16 44.72
N ALA A 84 -32.59 -10.04 43.75
CA ALA A 84 -33.65 -11.05 43.89
C ALA A 84 -33.21 -12.16 44.86
N PRO A 85 -34.13 -12.61 45.78
CA PRO A 85 -33.84 -13.69 46.72
C PRO A 85 -33.87 -15.05 45.95
N LEU A 86 -32.85 -15.33 45.17
CA LEU A 86 -32.70 -16.52 44.36
C LEU A 86 -31.82 -17.55 45.08
N PRO A 87 -32.16 -18.86 45.03
CA PRO A 87 -31.23 -19.90 45.47
C PRO A 87 -29.89 -19.80 44.71
N PRO A 88 -28.74 -20.09 45.38
CA PRO A 88 -27.40 -19.91 44.77
C PRO A 88 -27.22 -20.64 43.42
N GLY A 89 -27.84 -21.82 43.26
CA GLY A 89 -27.78 -22.59 42.01
C GLY A 89 -28.52 -21.93 40.85
N THR A 90 -29.70 -21.39 41.09
CA THR A 90 -30.50 -20.70 40.08
C THR A 90 -29.89 -19.35 39.71
N ALA A 91 -29.36 -18.61 40.68
CA ALA A 91 -28.63 -17.36 40.45
C ALA A 91 -27.37 -17.56 39.56
N ALA A 92 -26.65 -18.66 39.82
CA ALA A 92 -25.45 -18.98 39.01
C ALA A 92 -25.81 -19.34 37.55
N ILE A 93 -26.89 -20.09 37.34
CA ILE A 93 -27.40 -20.45 36.00
C ILE A 93 -27.85 -19.18 35.26
N LEU A 94 -28.59 -18.32 35.92
CA LEU A 94 -29.11 -17.08 35.34
C LEU A 94 -27.99 -16.12 34.99
N ALA A 95 -26.96 -16.00 35.85
CA ALA A 95 -25.77 -15.21 35.60
C ALA A 95 -24.97 -15.71 34.37
N ARG A 96 -24.87 -17.04 34.17
CA ARG A 96 -24.24 -17.63 32.98
C ARG A 96 -25.03 -17.35 31.72
N LEU A 97 -26.34 -17.52 31.74
CA LEU A 97 -27.22 -17.19 30.60
C LEU A 97 -27.13 -15.72 30.27
N LEU A 98 -27.02 -14.87 31.27
CA LEU A 98 -26.82 -13.43 31.09
C LEU A 98 -25.47 -13.10 30.46
N ALA A 99 -24.39 -13.75 30.88
CA ALA A 99 -23.08 -13.63 30.28
C ALA A 99 -23.10 -14.02 28.78
N VAL A 100 -23.76 -15.14 28.43
CA VAL A 100 -23.97 -15.55 27.03
C VAL A 100 -24.77 -14.50 26.25
N ALA A 101 -25.83 -13.96 26.86
CA ALA A 101 -26.65 -12.91 26.24
C ALA A 101 -25.83 -11.61 25.99
N VAL A 102 -24.95 -11.24 26.92
CA VAL A 102 -24.01 -10.08 26.74
C VAL A 102 -23.05 -10.32 25.58
N ILE A 103 -22.44 -11.51 25.52
CA ILE A 103 -21.54 -11.88 24.42
C ILE A 103 -22.28 -11.85 23.08
N GLY A 104 -23.50 -12.43 23.04
CA GLY A 104 -24.34 -12.38 21.84
C GLY A 104 -24.73 -10.95 21.44
N LEU A 105 -25.01 -10.09 22.42
CA LEU A 105 -25.31 -8.68 22.19
C LEU A 105 -24.11 -7.95 21.57
N ILE A 106 -22.90 -8.19 22.06
CA ILE A 106 -21.68 -7.59 21.54
C ILE A 106 -21.42 -8.06 20.09
N GLY A 107 -21.56 -9.37 19.83
CA GLY A 107 -21.42 -9.92 18.48
C GLY A 107 -22.45 -9.35 17.50
N TRP A 108 -23.73 -9.26 17.93
CA TRP A 108 -24.79 -8.65 17.12
C TRP A 108 -24.55 -7.15 16.89
N ALA A 109 -24.04 -6.43 17.89
CA ALA A 109 -23.65 -5.03 17.76
C ALA A 109 -22.54 -4.84 16.71
N ALA A 110 -21.54 -5.74 16.72
CA ALA A 110 -20.44 -5.70 15.76
C ALA A 110 -20.95 -5.96 14.32
N ILE A 111 -21.84 -6.91 14.10
CA ILE A 111 -22.45 -7.18 12.79
C ILE A 111 -23.27 -5.97 12.30
N ILE A 112 -24.09 -5.38 13.17
CA ILE A 112 -24.87 -4.18 12.80
C ILE A 112 -23.93 -3.01 12.47
N ALA A 113 -22.87 -2.79 13.24
CA ALA A 113 -21.89 -1.74 12.98
C ALA A 113 -21.20 -1.94 11.62
N LEU A 114 -20.88 -3.20 11.27
CA LEU A 114 -20.32 -3.54 9.95
C LEU A 114 -21.31 -3.20 8.83
N HIS A 115 -22.58 -3.56 8.96
CA HIS A 115 -23.60 -3.28 7.95
C HIS A 115 -23.81 -1.77 7.78
N ILE A 116 -23.85 -1.00 8.88
CA ILE A 116 -23.96 0.45 8.83
C ILE A 116 -22.74 1.07 8.11
N ALA A 117 -21.53 0.58 8.41
CA ALA A 117 -20.31 1.05 7.75
C ALA A 117 -20.34 0.72 6.25
N ALA A 118 -20.77 -0.49 5.87
CA ALA A 118 -20.93 -0.90 4.48
C ALA A 118 -21.96 -0.04 3.74
N ASP A 119 -23.12 0.22 4.35
CA ASP A 119 -24.18 1.07 3.77
C ASP A 119 -23.68 2.52 3.58
N LEU A 120 -22.94 3.07 4.56
CA LEU A 120 -22.35 4.41 4.45
C LEU A 120 -21.31 4.50 3.32
N TYR A 121 -20.50 3.46 3.16
CA TYR A 121 -19.52 3.39 2.08
C TYR A 121 -20.21 3.31 0.71
N LEU A 122 -21.22 2.44 0.56
CA LEU A 122 -21.94 2.25 -0.71
C LEU A 122 -22.74 3.48 -1.13
N ARG A 123 -23.21 4.31 -0.20
CA ARG A 123 -23.92 5.57 -0.50
C ARG A 123 -23.06 6.59 -1.27
N ARG A 124 -21.74 6.46 -1.28
CA ARG A 124 -20.83 7.29 -2.08
C ARG A 124 -20.92 6.99 -3.57
N PHE A 125 -21.42 5.79 -3.95
CA PHE A 125 -21.51 5.35 -5.34
C PHE A 125 -22.97 5.40 -5.80
N ARG A 126 -23.24 6.24 -6.78
CA ARG A 126 -24.60 6.40 -7.36
C ARG A 126 -24.85 5.24 -8.32
N LEU A 127 -25.92 4.48 -8.07
CA LEU A 127 -26.37 3.37 -8.93
C LEU A 127 -27.32 3.82 -10.05
N ASP A 128 -27.81 5.07 -9.98
CA ASP A 128 -28.87 5.63 -10.82
C ASP A 128 -28.39 6.22 -12.15
N VAL A 129 -27.11 5.99 -12.52
CA VAL A 129 -26.50 6.49 -13.76
C VAL A 129 -26.37 5.33 -14.76
N ASP A 130 -26.58 5.60 -16.06
CA ASP A 130 -26.55 4.58 -17.12
C ASP A 130 -25.20 3.85 -17.21
N ASP A 131 -24.08 4.50 -16.92
CA ASP A 131 -22.76 3.88 -16.76
C ASP A 131 -22.42 3.65 -15.28
N ASN A 132 -22.94 2.53 -14.72
CA ASN A 132 -22.78 2.17 -13.33
C ASN A 132 -21.88 0.94 -13.09
N LEU A 133 -21.01 0.60 -14.04
CA LEU A 133 -20.14 -0.59 -13.94
C LEU A 133 -19.24 -0.57 -12.68
N LEU A 134 -18.67 0.57 -12.36
CA LEU A 134 -17.86 0.75 -11.13
C LEU A 134 -18.71 0.58 -9.87
N ALA A 135 -19.90 1.15 -9.82
CA ALA A 135 -20.82 1.04 -8.68
C ALA A 135 -21.26 -0.41 -8.46
N ARG A 136 -21.56 -1.15 -9.52
CA ARG A 136 -21.91 -2.59 -9.45
C ARG A 136 -20.74 -3.44 -8.94
N LYS A 137 -19.51 -3.16 -9.39
CA LYS A 137 -18.29 -3.84 -8.93
C LYS A 137 -18.10 -3.64 -7.42
N HIS A 138 -18.16 -2.39 -6.94
CA HIS A 138 -18.01 -2.08 -5.51
C HIS A 138 -19.12 -2.69 -4.66
N ASN A 139 -20.38 -2.66 -5.12
CA ASN A 139 -21.50 -3.25 -4.39
C ASN A 139 -21.30 -4.76 -4.20
N THR A 140 -20.88 -5.48 -5.25
CA THR A 140 -20.61 -6.92 -5.17
C THR A 140 -19.44 -7.21 -4.23
N GLN A 141 -18.34 -6.45 -4.31
CA GLN A 141 -17.17 -6.62 -3.44
C GLN A 141 -17.51 -6.40 -1.97
N VAL A 142 -18.21 -5.30 -1.64
CA VAL A 142 -18.62 -4.98 -0.27
C VAL A 142 -19.56 -6.05 0.27
N ARG A 143 -20.53 -6.51 -0.52
CA ARG A 143 -21.49 -7.55 -0.10
C ARG A 143 -20.80 -8.89 0.21
N VAL A 144 -19.87 -9.33 -0.64
CA VAL A 144 -19.11 -10.57 -0.40
C VAL A 144 -18.23 -10.43 0.84
N LEU A 145 -17.52 -9.31 0.96
CA LEU A 145 -16.65 -9.05 2.12
C LEU A 145 -17.44 -8.98 3.43
N SER A 146 -18.56 -8.25 3.45
CA SER A 146 -19.43 -8.15 4.62
C SER A 146 -19.95 -9.52 5.04
N ARG A 147 -20.40 -10.35 4.09
CA ARG A 147 -20.87 -11.70 4.39
C ARG A 147 -19.78 -12.60 4.98
N THR A 148 -18.54 -12.48 4.49
CA THR A 148 -17.40 -13.22 5.04
C THR A 148 -17.10 -12.79 6.47
N ILE A 149 -17.12 -11.48 6.75
CA ILE A 149 -16.89 -10.93 8.09
C ILE A 149 -18.05 -11.30 9.03
N ASP A 150 -19.30 -11.30 8.56
CA ASP A 150 -20.46 -11.72 9.35
C ASP A 150 -20.32 -13.17 9.85
N VAL A 151 -19.90 -14.09 8.96
CA VAL A 151 -19.65 -15.49 9.33
C VAL A 151 -18.53 -15.58 10.37
N LEU A 152 -17.44 -14.85 10.20
CA LEU A 152 -16.33 -14.81 11.16
C LEU A 152 -16.78 -14.27 12.52
N LEU A 153 -17.51 -13.16 12.55
CA LEU A 153 -18.05 -12.57 13.78
C LEU A 153 -19.03 -13.52 14.48
N ALA A 154 -19.88 -14.18 13.71
CA ALA A 154 -20.81 -15.17 14.25
C ALA A 154 -20.08 -16.37 14.88
N MET A 155 -19.05 -16.89 14.21
CA MET A 155 -18.21 -17.98 14.74
C MET A 155 -17.47 -17.57 16.01
N ILE A 156 -16.86 -16.39 16.04
CA ILE A 156 -16.15 -15.87 17.23
C ILE A 156 -17.13 -15.66 18.37
N THR A 157 -18.30 -15.07 18.11
CA THR A 157 -19.35 -14.84 19.12
C THR A 157 -19.87 -16.15 19.69
N LEU A 158 -20.14 -17.14 18.84
CA LEU A 158 -20.58 -18.46 19.26
C LEU A 158 -19.52 -19.17 20.11
N GLY A 159 -18.25 -19.14 19.67
CA GLY A 159 -17.13 -19.69 20.42
C GLY A 159 -16.98 -19.04 21.80
N ALA A 160 -17.01 -17.71 21.87
CA ALA A 160 -16.95 -16.97 23.12
C ALA A 160 -18.14 -17.27 24.04
N ALA A 161 -19.35 -17.40 23.50
CA ALA A 161 -20.54 -17.78 24.25
C ALA A 161 -20.44 -19.21 24.84
N LEU A 162 -19.96 -20.17 24.05
CA LEU A 162 -19.73 -21.53 24.49
C LEU A 162 -18.66 -21.64 25.58
N MET A 163 -17.61 -20.80 25.55
CA MET A 163 -16.54 -20.73 26.58
C MET A 163 -17.06 -20.27 27.96
N THR A 164 -18.26 -19.73 28.03
CA THR A 164 -18.90 -19.38 29.30
C THR A 164 -19.26 -20.64 30.14
N PHE A 165 -19.42 -21.80 29.49
CA PHE A 165 -19.73 -23.06 30.15
C PHE A 165 -18.46 -23.79 30.60
N PRO A 166 -18.33 -24.19 31.91
CA PRO A 166 -17.10 -24.81 32.42
C PRO A 166 -16.72 -26.11 31.69
N ALA A 167 -17.67 -26.92 31.32
CA ALA A 167 -17.45 -28.17 30.59
C ALA A 167 -16.83 -27.93 29.19
N VAL A 168 -17.26 -26.87 28.51
CA VAL A 168 -16.71 -26.48 27.19
C VAL A 168 -15.39 -25.82 27.35
N ARG A 169 -15.18 -25.00 28.39
CA ARG A 169 -13.94 -24.27 28.64
C ARG A 169 -12.75 -25.20 28.77
N GLN A 170 -12.91 -26.36 29.41
CA GLN A 170 -11.81 -27.32 29.59
C GLN A 170 -11.28 -27.86 28.25
N TYR A 171 -12.15 -28.15 27.29
CA TYR A 171 -11.78 -28.58 25.93
C TYR A 171 -11.53 -27.41 24.99
N GLY A 172 -12.18 -26.28 25.26
CA GLY A 172 -12.07 -25.08 24.45
C GLY A 172 -10.65 -24.48 24.45
N ILE A 173 -9.90 -24.59 25.54
CA ILE A 173 -8.52 -24.07 25.65
C ILE A 173 -7.62 -24.74 24.60
N SER A 174 -7.70 -26.05 24.42
CA SER A 174 -6.91 -26.77 23.40
C SER A 174 -7.37 -26.45 21.97
N LEU A 175 -8.68 -26.29 21.78
CA LEU A 175 -9.23 -25.85 20.48
C LEU A 175 -8.77 -24.41 20.11
N PHE A 176 -8.77 -23.49 21.09
CA PHE A 176 -8.29 -22.13 20.88
C PHE A 176 -6.77 -22.08 20.63
N ALA A 177 -5.98 -22.93 21.31
CA ALA A 177 -4.56 -23.06 21.01
C ALA A 177 -4.34 -23.52 19.57
N SER A 178 -5.08 -24.53 19.12
CA SER A 178 -5.01 -25.02 17.72
C SER A 178 -5.50 -23.96 16.72
N ALA A 179 -6.60 -23.26 17.01
CA ALA A 179 -7.10 -22.15 16.21
C ALA A 179 -6.10 -20.98 16.16
N GLY A 180 -5.37 -20.73 17.26
CA GLY A 180 -4.29 -19.74 17.31
C GLY A 180 -3.15 -20.07 16.34
N VAL A 181 -2.71 -21.33 16.32
CA VAL A 181 -1.70 -21.78 15.33
C VAL A 181 -2.22 -21.63 13.91
N ALA A 182 -3.45 -22.06 13.63
CA ALA A 182 -4.09 -21.87 12.32
C ALA A 182 -4.20 -20.39 11.95
N GLY A 183 -4.49 -19.52 12.92
CA GLY A 183 -4.52 -18.06 12.75
C GLY A 183 -3.16 -17.46 12.38
N ILE A 184 -2.07 -17.95 13.00
CA ILE A 184 -0.70 -17.54 12.63
C ILE A 184 -0.40 -17.95 11.18
N VAL A 185 -0.70 -19.17 10.79
CA VAL A 185 -0.48 -19.66 9.41
C VAL A 185 -1.30 -18.83 8.42
N ALA A 186 -2.58 -18.57 8.71
CA ALA A 186 -3.44 -17.73 7.88
C ALA A 186 -2.92 -16.28 7.82
N GLY A 187 -2.42 -15.73 8.93
CA GLY A 187 -1.82 -14.40 9.00
C GLY A 187 -0.55 -14.30 8.15
N LEU A 188 0.31 -15.30 8.19
CA LEU A 188 1.50 -15.37 7.33
C LEU A 188 1.12 -15.48 5.84
N ALA A 189 0.10 -16.27 5.51
CA ALA A 189 -0.41 -16.37 4.14
C ALA A 189 -1.03 -15.04 3.64
N ALA A 190 -1.62 -14.24 4.52
CA ALA A 190 -2.19 -12.93 4.21
C ALA A 190 -1.15 -11.80 4.17
N ARG A 191 0.11 -12.05 4.58
CA ARG A 191 1.18 -11.04 4.65
C ARG A 191 1.34 -10.20 3.39
N PRO A 192 1.33 -10.74 2.14
CA PRO A 192 1.51 -9.94 0.93
C PRO A 192 0.38 -8.91 0.74
N VAL A 193 -0.85 -9.30 1.08
CA VAL A 193 -2.02 -8.40 0.97
C VAL A 193 -1.91 -7.25 1.99
N LEU A 194 -1.55 -7.58 3.23
CA LEU A 194 -1.37 -6.60 4.29
C LEU A 194 -0.19 -5.66 4.02
N SER A 195 0.92 -6.19 3.48
CA SER A 195 2.08 -5.40 3.07
C SER A 195 1.70 -4.37 2.01
N ASN A 196 0.95 -4.75 0.97
CA ASN A 196 0.47 -3.82 -0.05
C ASN A 196 -0.47 -2.73 0.52
N LEU A 197 -1.35 -3.08 1.45
CA LEU A 197 -2.20 -2.09 2.12
C LEU A 197 -1.36 -1.09 2.93
N MET A 198 -0.38 -1.57 3.69
CA MET A 198 0.53 -0.72 4.45
C MET A 198 1.37 0.16 3.54
N ALA A 199 1.88 -0.37 2.44
CA ALA A 199 2.59 0.40 1.42
C ALA A 199 1.71 1.52 0.86
N GLY A 200 0.41 1.27 0.61
CA GLY A 200 -0.54 2.28 0.16
C GLY A 200 -0.71 3.43 1.17
N VAL A 201 -0.86 3.10 2.45
CA VAL A 201 -0.96 4.11 3.52
C VAL A 201 0.35 4.91 3.61
N GLN A 202 1.50 4.24 3.63
CA GLN A 202 2.81 4.87 3.69
C GLN A 202 3.04 5.79 2.49
N LEU A 203 2.73 5.32 1.27
CA LEU A 203 2.85 6.10 0.05
C LEU A 203 1.98 7.37 0.08
N ALA A 204 0.74 7.26 0.60
CA ALA A 204 -0.15 8.41 0.76
C ALA A 204 0.40 9.45 1.76
N MET A 205 1.08 9.00 2.82
CA MET A 205 1.67 9.89 3.83
C MET A 205 2.98 10.54 3.39
N THR A 206 3.90 9.76 2.79
CA THR A 206 5.24 10.21 2.44
C THR A 206 5.37 10.73 1.01
N GLN A 207 4.44 10.35 0.13
CA GLN A 207 4.36 10.74 -1.28
C GLN A 207 5.71 10.66 -2.02
N PRO A 208 6.42 9.52 -2.02
CA PRO A 208 7.66 9.36 -2.76
C PRO A 208 7.45 9.44 -4.28
N ILE A 209 6.23 9.19 -4.75
CA ILE A 209 5.72 9.34 -6.11
C ILE A 209 4.38 10.08 -6.10
N ARG A 210 4.11 10.81 -7.18
CA ARG A 210 2.86 11.54 -7.42
C ARG A 210 2.32 11.23 -8.81
N LEU A 211 1.04 11.53 -9.05
CA LEU A 211 0.49 11.47 -10.40
C LEU A 211 1.28 12.39 -11.33
N TYR A 212 1.54 11.90 -12.54
CA TYR A 212 2.32 12.56 -13.60
C TYR A 212 3.82 12.70 -13.32
N ASP A 213 4.36 12.10 -12.24
CA ASP A 213 5.80 12.01 -12.07
C ASP A 213 6.42 11.17 -13.19
N ALA A 214 7.54 11.66 -13.73
CA ALA A 214 8.39 10.89 -14.64
C ALA A 214 9.33 10.00 -13.81
N VAL A 215 9.27 8.70 -14.03
CA VAL A 215 10.02 7.71 -13.25
C VAL A 215 10.71 6.70 -14.15
N THR A 216 11.79 6.12 -13.63
CA THR A 216 12.41 4.92 -14.21
C THR A 216 12.26 3.78 -13.21
N VAL A 217 11.57 2.71 -13.64
CA VAL A 217 11.28 1.51 -12.87
C VAL A 217 11.68 0.30 -13.71
N GLU A 218 12.48 -0.62 -13.16
CA GLU A 218 12.97 -1.80 -13.88
C GLU A 218 13.62 -1.46 -15.25
N ASN A 219 14.41 -0.36 -15.29
CA ASN A 219 15.03 0.19 -16.49
C ASN A 219 14.06 0.70 -17.58
N GLU A 220 12.78 0.71 -17.31
CA GLU A 220 11.76 1.29 -18.18
C GLU A 220 11.43 2.71 -17.74
N HIS A 221 11.41 3.62 -18.70
CA HIS A 221 11.12 5.04 -18.47
C HIS A 221 9.67 5.34 -18.81
N GLY A 222 8.95 6.02 -17.90
CA GLY A 222 7.56 6.36 -18.10
C GLY A 222 7.04 7.42 -17.14
N THR A 223 5.74 7.64 -17.22
CA THR A 223 5.01 8.61 -16.38
C THR A 223 3.95 7.90 -15.58
N ILE A 224 3.78 8.26 -14.31
CA ILE A 224 2.74 7.70 -13.44
C ILE A 224 1.37 8.18 -13.94
N GLU A 225 0.57 7.24 -14.47
CA GLU A 225 -0.77 7.49 -15.01
C GLU A 225 -1.85 7.33 -13.94
N GLU A 226 -1.70 6.33 -13.07
CA GLU A 226 -2.68 6.02 -12.02
C GLU A 226 -2.00 5.43 -10.78
N ILE A 227 -2.50 5.79 -9.60
CA ILE A 227 -2.11 5.20 -8.33
C ILE A 227 -3.37 4.61 -7.70
N THR A 228 -3.44 3.28 -7.63
CA THR A 228 -4.55 2.55 -7.00
C THR A 228 -4.22 2.20 -5.55
N SER A 229 -5.10 1.48 -4.86
CA SER A 229 -4.86 0.99 -3.50
C SER A 229 -3.84 -0.17 -3.40
N THR A 230 -3.48 -0.81 -4.52
CA THR A 230 -2.62 -2.00 -4.53
C THR A 230 -1.49 -1.96 -5.55
N TYR A 231 -1.63 -1.15 -6.60
CA TYR A 231 -0.63 -1.02 -7.66
C TYR A 231 -0.60 0.40 -8.23
N VAL A 232 0.49 0.70 -8.92
CA VAL A 232 0.69 1.92 -9.72
C VAL A 232 0.73 1.54 -11.19
N VAL A 233 0.12 2.34 -12.04
CA VAL A 233 0.21 2.21 -13.50
C VAL A 233 1.20 3.25 -14.01
N VAL A 234 2.30 2.79 -14.59
CA VAL A 234 3.29 3.63 -15.25
C VAL A 234 3.11 3.51 -16.76
N LYS A 235 2.74 4.61 -17.42
CA LYS A 235 2.66 4.71 -18.87
C LYS A 235 4.05 4.91 -19.44
N LEU A 236 4.55 3.91 -20.16
CA LEU A 236 5.87 3.96 -20.80
C LEU A 236 5.86 4.89 -22.02
N TRP A 237 7.06 5.25 -22.49
CA TRP A 237 7.28 6.11 -23.66
C TRP A 237 6.66 5.55 -24.97
N ASP A 238 6.53 4.21 -25.06
CA ASP A 238 5.93 3.48 -26.19
C ASP A 238 4.43 3.16 -26.00
N TRP A 239 3.80 3.78 -24.99
CA TRP A 239 2.40 3.66 -24.62
C TRP A 239 2.00 2.33 -23.97
N ARG A 240 2.91 1.40 -23.73
CA ARG A 240 2.67 0.26 -22.84
C ARG A 240 2.42 0.75 -21.42
N ARG A 241 1.70 -0.03 -20.63
CA ARG A 241 1.47 0.21 -19.20
C ARG A 241 2.22 -0.83 -18.40
N LEU A 242 3.12 -0.37 -17.56
CA LEU A 242 3.80 -1.19 -16.58
C LEU A 242 3.01 -1.11 -15.26
N ILE A 243 2.52 -2.26 -14.79
CA ILE A 243 1.75 -2.38 -13.55
C ILE A 243 2.70 -2.83 -12.45
N VAL A 244 2.88 -1.97 -11.45
CA VAL A 244 3.87 -2.15 -10.39
C VAL A 244 3.17 -2.18 -9.03
N PRO A 245 3.36 -3.21 -8.18
CA PRO A 245 2.81 -3.23 -6.83
C PRO A 245 3.31 -2.04 -6.00
N LEU A 246 2.47 -1.54 -5.07
CA LEU A 246 2.85 -0.39 -4.21
C LEU A 246 4.09 -0.69 -3.35
N THR A 247 4.25 -1.94 -2.92
CA THR A 247 5.42 -2.39 -2.15
C THR A 247 6.72 -2.16 -2.88
N TYR A 248 6.74 -2.22 -4.22
CA TYR A 248 7.93 -1.94 -5.02
C TYR A 248 8.51 -0.56 -4.71
N PHE A 249 7.68 0.48 -4.70
CA PHE A 249 8.10 1.86 -4.47
C PHE A 249 8.53 2.15 -3.02
N ILE A 250 8.27 1.21 -2.11
CA ILE A 250 8.70 1.29 -0.70
C ILE A 250 9.97 0.46 -0.47
N GLU A 251 10.07 -0.71 -1.11
CA GLU A 251 11.13 -1.69 -0.83
C GLU A 251 12.30 -1.63 -1.81
N LYS A 252 12.06 -1.16 -3.05
CA LYS A 252 13.09 -1.12 -4.09
C LYS A 252 13.47 0.31 -4.48
N PRO A 253 14.74 0.55 -4.83
CA PRO A 253 15.15 1.84 -5.38
C PRO A 253 14.55 2.05 -6.77
N PHE A 254 14.12 3.26 -7.04
CA PHE A 254 13.66 3.73 -8.33
C PHE A 254 14.13 5.16 -8.55
N GLN A 255 14.13 5.66 -9.79
CA GLN A 255 14.48 7.04 -10.10
C GLN A 255 13.21 7.85 -10.32
N ASN A 256 13.05 8.94 -9.58
CA ASN A 256 12.01 9.95 -9.82
C ASN A 256 12.68 11.21 -10.40
N TRP A 257 12.33 11.54 -11.63
CA TRP A 257 12.94 12.61 -12.40
C TRP A 257 12.29 13.98 -12.16
N THR A 258 11.13 14.00 -11.51
CA THR A 258 10.30 15.21 -11.33
C THR A 258 9.99 15.53 -9.88
N ARG A 259 10.66 14.85 -8.92
CA ARG A 259 10.31 14.94 -7.50
C ARG A 259 10.37 16.37 -6.94
N GLU A 260 11.41 17.12 -7.25
CA GLU A 260 11.63 18.50 -6.76
C GLU A 260 11.51 19.53 -7.88
N GLY A 261 11.74 19.11 -9.13
CA GLY A 261 11.65 19.95 -10.31
C GLY A 261 11.73 19.11 -11.56
N ALA A 262 11.34 19.65 -12.69
CA ALA A 262 11.37 18.95 -13.97
C ALA A 262 12.68 19.15 -14.72
N ALA A 263 13.55 20.10 -14.30
CA ALA A 263 14.82 20.40 -14.94
C ALA A 263 15.86 19.30 -14.69
N LEU A 264 16.50 18.86 -15.75
CA LEU A 264 17.44 17.74 -15.72
C LEU A 264 18.71 18.04 -16.47
N ILE A 265 19.79 17.35 -16.09
CA ILE A 265 21.07 17.39 -16.80
C ILE A 265 21.15 16.18 -17.73
N GLY A 266 21.29 16.44 -19.01
CA GLY A 266 21.54 15.43 -20.02
C GLY A 266 23.05 15.31 -20.32
N THR A 267 23.45 14.08 -20.68
CA THR A 267 24.82 13.77 -21.04
C THR A 267 24.89 13.23 -22.46
N VAL A 268 25.82 13.73 -23.25
CA VAL A 268 26.22 13.18 -24.54
C VAL A 268 27.67 12.79 -24.46
N MET A 269 28.00 11.55 -24.74
CA MET A 269 29.37 11.07 -24.92
C MET A 269 29.70 11.05 -26.39
N ILE A 270 30.85 11.59 -26.76
CA ILE A 270 31.44 11.51 -28.09
C ILE A 270 32.87 10.98 -27.99
N TYR A 271 33.24 10.17 -28.94
CA TYR A 271 34.56 9.57 -29.03
C TYR A 271 35.30 10.17 -30.23
N VAL A 272 36.44 10.75 -29.97
CA VAL A 272 37.22 11.46 -31.00
C VAL A 272 38.66 10.98 -30.98
N ASP A 273 39.39 11.19 -32.08
CA ASP A 273 40.84 10.94 -32.15
C ASP A 273 41.61 11.84 -31.22
N TYR A 274 42.80 11.42 -30.77
CA TYR A 274 43.67 12.18 -29.90
C TYR A 274 44.17 13.53 -30.53
N ARG A 275 44.06 13.67 -31.86
CA ARG A 275 44.36 14.90 -32.57
C ARG A 275 43.21 15.89 -32.59
N ALA A 276 42.05 15.52 -32.06
CA ALA A 276 40.88 16.37 -32.12
C ALA A 276 41.11 17.68 -31.34
N PRO A 277 40.76 18.84 -31.94
CA PRO A 277 40.93 20.14 -31.31
C PRO A 277 39.83 20.39 -30.29
N VAL A 278 40.02 19.91 -29.06
CA VAL A 278 39.00 19.93 -27.99
C VAL A 278 38.41 21.31 -27.74
N GLU A 279 39.23 22.36 -27.81
CA GLU A 279 38.78 23.74 -27.58
C GLU A 279 37.81 24.23 -28.68
N LEU A 280 38.05 23.87 -29.93
CA LEU A 280 37.12 24.19 -31.02
C LEU A 280 35.81 23.42 -30.89
N ILE A 281 35.87 22.16 -30.50
CA ILE A 281 34.67 21.33 -30.24
C ILE A 281 33.87 21.93 -29.06
N ARG A 282 34.58 22.40 -28.01
CA ARG A 282 33.93 23.05 -26.84
C ARG A 282 33.27 24.38 -27.25
N ALA A 283 33.94 25.21 -28.05
CA ALA A 283 33.34 26.43 -28.55
C ALA A 283 32.07 26.13 -29.40
N LYS A 284 32.18 25.15 -30.30
CA LYS A 284 31.07 24.75 -31.15
C LYS A 284 29.88 24.18 -30.33
N PHE A 285 30.16 23.37 -29.31
CA PHE A 285 29.15 22.87 -28.40
C PHE A 285 28.38 24.02 -27.71
N ASN A 286 29.09 25.00 -27.18
CA ASN A 286 28.48 26.16 -26.55
C ASN A 286 27.64 26.98 -27.55
N ASP A 287 28.09 27.13 -28.80
CA ASP A 287 27.31 27.81 -29.84
C ASP A 287 26.03 27.05 -30.20
N ILE A 288 26.10 25.72 -30.29
CA ILE A 288 24.91 24.88 -30.50
C ILE A 288 23.89 25.10 -29.41
N LEU A 289 24.32 25.10 -28.15
CA LEU A 289 23.41 25.31 -27.01
C LEU A 289 22.79 26.70 -27.03
N LYS A 290 23.56 27.75 -27.27
CA LYS A 290 23.06 29.15 -27.36
C LYS A 290 22.04 29.35 -28.47
N GLN A 291 22.14 28.59 -29.57
CA GLN A 291 21.20 28.65 -30.70
C GLN A 291 19.98 27.76 -30.47
N SER A 292 20.00 26.84 -29.50
CA SER A 292 18.87 25.91 -29.23
C SER A 292 17.87 26.55 -28.28
N ASN A 293 16.60 26.50 -28.65
CA ASN A 293 15.50 26.94 -27.78
C ASN A 293 15.18 25.92 -26.68
N LYS A 294 15.83 24.76 -26.69
CA LYS A 294 15.62 23.65 -25.72
C LYS A 294 16.54 23.79 -24.50
N TRP A 295 17.65 24.51 -24.61
CA TRP A 295 18.57 24.76 -23.50
C TRP A 295 17.98 25.76 -22.52
N ASP A 296 18.09 25.48 -21.24
CA ASP A 296 17.55 26.35 -20.16
C ASP A 296 18.57 27.38 -19.62
N GLY A 297 19.82 27.33 -20.09
CA GLY A 297 20.89 28.28 -19.71
C GLY A 297 21.62 27.89 -18.43
N ASN A 298 21.29 26.81 -17.71
CA ASN A 298 21.87 26.52 -16.41
C ASN A 298 23.22 25.76 -16.50
N VAL A 299 23.27 24.68 -17.28
CA VAL A 299 24.45 23.82 -17.37
C VAL A 299 24.90 23.70 -18.81
N ALA A 300 26.18 24.01 -19.06
CA ALA A 300 26.90 23.79 -20.33
C ALA A 300 28.36 23.47 -20.01
N ALA A 301 28.79 22.24 -20.20
CA ALA A 301 30.17 21.85 -19.98
C ALA A 301 30.60 20.76 -20.96
N LEU A 302 31.77 20.90 -21.55
CA LEU A 302 32.41 19.85 -22.32
C LEU A 302 33.77 19.53 -21.66
N GLN A 303 33.97 18.27 -21.31
CA GLN A 303 35.15 17.78 -20.59
C GLN A 303 35.67 16.51 -21.25
N VAL A 304 37.01 16.35 -21.26
CA VAL A 304 37.61 15.05 -21.53
C VAL A 304 37.47 14.20 -20.26
N THR A 305 36.85 13.05 -20.37
CA THR A 305 36.52 12.20 -19.20
C THR A 305 37.32 10.92 -19.18
N ASP A 306 37.77 10.43 -20.31
CA ASP A 306 38.54 9.19 -20.39
C ASP A 306 39.37 9.08 -21.65
N PHE A 307 40.41 8.23 -21.61
CA PHE A 307 41.28 7.85 -22.73
C PHE A 307 41.16 6.35 -22.98
N LYS A 308 40.72 5.97 -24.20
CA LYS A 308 40.57 4.57 -24.63
C LYS A 308 41.62 4.26 -25.71
N GLU A 309 41.88 2.99 -26.01
CA GLU A 309 42.94 2.52 -26.90
C GLU A 309 43.05 3.26 -28.26
N GLY A 310 42.08 3.84 -28.81
CA GLY A 310 42.11 4.54 -30.10
C GLY A 310 41.40 5.88 -30.11
N SER A 311 40.85 6.31 -28.95
CA SER A 311 40.05 7.53 -28.89
C SER A 311 40.06 8.14 -27.49
N MET A 312 39.81 9.45 -27.42
CA MET A 312 39.47 10.10 -26.18
C MET A 312 37.94 10.30 -26.08
N GLU A 313 37.44 10.18 -24.87
CA GLU A 313 36.01 10.36 -24.55
C GLU A 313 35.79 11.81 -24.14
N LEU A 314 34.86 12.47 -24.82
CA LEU A 314 34.40 13.80 -24.45
C LEU A 314 32.98 13.70 -23.92
N ARG A 315 32.76 14.21 -22.73
CA ARG A 315 31.47 14.31 -22.09
C ARG A 315 30.91 15.72 -22.23
N CYS A 316 29.78 15.83 -22.93
CA CYS A 316 29.03 17.07 -23.04
C CYS A 316 27.84 17.00 -22.03
N LEU A 317 27.83 17.95 -21.09
CA LEU A 317 26.75 18.13 -20.11
C LEU A 317 25.92 19.34 -20.51
N MET A 318 24.61 19.18 -20.50
CA MET A 318 23.64 20.23 -20.80
C MET A 318 22.38 20.06 -19.99
N SER A 319 21.74 21.14 -19.58
CA SER A 319 20.44 21.08 -18.86
C SER A 319 19.30 21.52 -19.75
N ALA A 320 18.11 21.04 -19.44
CA ALA A 320 16.86 21.51 -20.02
C ALA A 320 15.72 21.40 -19.02
N ARG A 321 14.60 22.08 -19.30
CA ARG A 321 13.48 22.26 -18.38
C ARG A 321 12.71 20.97 -18.08
N THR A 322 12.72 19.99 -18.97
CA THR A 322 12.01 18.72 -18.81
C THR A 322 12.80 17.54 -19.39
N GLY A 323 12.49 16.32 -18.94
CA GLY A 323 13.14 15.10 -19.43
C GLY A 323 13.01 14.88 -20.93
N GLY A 324 11.84 15.15 -21.51
CA GLY A 324 11.64 15.07 -22.97
C GLY A 324 12.50 16.10 -23.72
N THR A 325 12.54 17.35 -23.24
CA THR A 325 13.36 18.40 -23.82
C THR A 325 14.86 18.09 -23.72
N VAL A 326 15.31 17.47 -22.60
CA VAL A 326 16.70 16.98 -22.47
C VAL A 326 17.02 15.94 -23.53
N PHE A 327 16.12 14.98 -23.75
CA PHE A 327 16.32 13.96 -24.77
C PHE A 327 16.50 14.58 -26.16
N ASP A 328 15.58 15.46 -26.56
CA ASP A 328 15.64 16.16 -27.85
C ASP A 328 16.91 17.03 -27.98
N LEU A 329 17.31 17.73 -26.93
CA LEU A 329 18.53 18.52 -26.91
C LEU A 329 19.77 17.64 -27.08
N ARG A 330 19.80 16.46 -26.45
CA ARG A 330 20.89 15.49 -26.64
C ARG A 330 20.99 14.99 -28.08
N CYS A 331 19.88 14.77 -28.75
CA CYS A 331 19.84 14.38 -30.16
C CYS A 331 20.35 15.52 -31.04
N GLU A 332 19.87 16.75 -30.85
CA GLU A 332 20.29 17.93 -31.57
C GLU A 332 21.81 18.19 -31.43
N VAL A 333 22.34 18.08 -30.22
CA VAL A 333 23.76 18.24 -29.96
C VAL A 333 24.60 17.18 -30.66
N ARG A 334 24.17 15.90 -30.63
CA ARG A 334 24.86 14.80 -31.33
C ARG A 334 24.91 15.05 -32.85
N GLU A 335 23.76 15.38 -33.45
CA GLU A 335 23.66 15.61 -34.88
C GLU A 335 24.49 16.80 -35.35
N LYS A 336 24.40 17.91 -34.63
CA LYS A 336 25.18 19.12 -35.00
C LYS A 336 26.69 18.98 -34.76
N LEU A 337 27.09 18.27 -33.69
CA LEU A 337 28.49 18.01 -33.41
C LEU A 337 29.10 17.03 -34.41
N ILE A 338 28.41 15.95 -34.76
CA ILE A 338 28.94 15.03 -35.78
C ILE A 338 29.04 15.69 -37.17
N ALA A 339 28.04 16.47 -37.56
CA ALA A 339 28.09 17.23 -38.81
C ALA A 339 29.27 18.23 -38.84
N PHE A 340 29.53 18.93 -37.74
CA PHE A 340 30.69 19.81 -37.60
C PHE A 340 32.02 19.07 -37.74
N LEU A 341 32.17 17.92 -37.03
CA LEU A 341 33.37 17.10 -37.11
C LEU A 341 33.60 16.57 -38.53
N GLN A 342 32.55 16.06 -39.18
CA GLN A 342 32.66 15.55 -40.55
C GLN A 342 33.04 16.60 -41.58
N SER A 343 32.52 17.82 -41.42
CA SER A 343 32.74 18.89 -42.42
C SER A 343 34.02 19.70 -42.23
N GLN A 344 34.42 19.94 -40.97
CA GLN A 344 35.55 20.86 -40.68
C GLN A 344 36.75 20.15 -40.05
N HIS A 345 36.55 19.03 -39.38
CA HIS A 345 37.59 18.28 -38.66
C HIS A 345 37.49 16.79 -38.86
N PRO A 346 37.49 16.27 -40.10
CA PRO A 346 37.37 14.82 -40.34
C PRO A 346 38.50 14.01 -39.70
N GLU A 347 39.69 14.62 -39.50
CA GLU A 347 40.82 14.03 -38.78
C GLU A 347 40.56 13.80 -37.28
N ALA A 348 39.54 14.46 -36.72
CA ALA A 348 39.12 14.27 -35.33
C ALA A 348 38.24 13.04 -35.14
N LEU A 349 37.75 12.42 -36.19
CA LEU A 349 36.98 11.16 -36.09
C LEU A 349 37.96 10.01 -35.78
N PRO A 350 37.52 8.97 -35.05
CA PRO A 350 38.36 7.82 -34.71
C PRO A 350 38.89 7.11 -35.97
N HIS A 351 40.19 6.92 -36.05
CA HIS A 351 40.85 6.22 -37.13
C HIS A 351 41.61 5.00 -36.61
N ALA A 352 41.52 3.87 -37.33
CA ALA A 352 42.39 2.73 -37.09
C ALA A 352 43.82 3.07 -37.61
N ARG A 353 44.81 3.08 -36.74
CA ARG A 353 46.20 3.27 -37.11
C ARG A 353 46.87 1.90 -37.26
N GLN A 354 47.17 1.51 -38.51
CA GLN A 354 48.01 0.35 -38.79
C GLN A 354 49.41 0.84 -39.13
N ILE A 355 50.40 0.48 -38.36
CA ILE A 355 51.81 0.64 -38.73
C ILE A 355 52.17 -0.62 -39.49
N SER A 356 52.24 -0.54 -40.83
CA SER A 356 52.90 -1.58 -41.62
C SER A 356 54.37 -1.44 -41.38
N VAL A 357 54.97 -2.34 -40.63
CA VAL A 357 56.44 -2.52 -40.64
C VAL A 357 56.76 -3.14 -41.98
N ASP A 358 57.21 -2.35 -42.95
CA ASP A 358 57.76 -2.85 -44.19
C ASP A 358 58.96 -3.73 -43.82
N GLY A 359 58.74 -5.04 -43.86
CA GLY A 359 59.71 -6.07 -43.61
C GLY A 359 60.75 -6.18 -44.77
N ASN A 360 61.31 -5.04 -45.18
CA ASN A 360 62.42 -5.01 -46.15
C ASN A 360 63.70 -4.52 -45.48
N GLU A 361 64.07 -5.13 -44.35
CA GLU A 361 65.48 -5.24 -44.00
C GLU A 361 65.85 -6.71 -44.27
N GLY A 362 66.58 -6.87 -45.38
CA GLY A 362 67.05 -8.14 -45.82
C GLY A 362 67.73 -8.90 -44.68
N SER A 363 67.10 -9.98 -44.29
CA SER A 363 67.73 -10.98 -43.44
C SER A 363 69.00 -11.42 -44.18
N PRO A 364 70.21 -11.24 -43.63
CA PRO A 364 71.43 -11.77 -44.24
C PRO A 364 71.21 -13.29 -44.40
N GLU A 365 71.27 -13.72 -45.65
CA GLU A 365 71.23 -15.13 -46.02
C GLU A 365 72.24 -15.93 -45.16
N PRO A 366 71.88 -17.00 -44.48
CA PRO A 366 72.84 -17.72 -43.67
C PRO A 366 73.87 -18.34 -44.60
N GLN A 367 75.11 -17.81 -44.57
CA GLN A 367 76.21 -18.40 -45.29
C GLN A 367 76.46 -19.83 -44.82
N PRO A 368 76.62 -20.81 -45.77
CA PRO A 368 76.89 -22.18 -45.39
C PRO A 368 78.26 -22.26 -44.71
N PRO A 369 78.43 -23.13 -43.71
CA PRO A 369 79.69 -23.20 -42.97
C PRO A 369 80.80 -23.63 -43.88
N LYS A 370 81.90 -22.80 -43.94
CA LYS A 370 83.11 -23.14 -44.65
C LYS A 370 83.64 -24.44 -44.14
N ALA A 371 83.71 -25.44 -45.05
CA ALA A 371 84.32 -26.80 -44.83
C ALA A 371 85.77 -26.65 -44.33
N ALA A 372 86.04 -27.04 -43.12
CA ALA A 372 87.34 -27.15 -42.52
C ALA A 372 88.21 -28.12 -43.31
N ALA A 373 89.25 -27.60 -43.99
CA ALA A 373 90.25 -28.42 -44.70
C ALA A 373 90.90 -29.36 -43.70
N ARG A 374 90.63 -30.61 -43.87
CA ARG A 374 91.24 -31.76 -43.15
C ARG A 374 92.73 -31.89 -43.59
N LYS A 375 93.65 -31.36 -42.80
CA LYS A 375 95.06 -31.66 -42.96
C LYS A 375 95.27 -33.21 -42.69
N ARG A 376 95.60 -33.88 -43.76
CA ARG A 376 96.22 -35.21 -43.67
C ARG A 376 97.66 -35.06 -43.21
N THR A 377 98.01 -35.47 -42.06
CA THR A 377 99.39 -35.86 -41.68
C THR A 377 99.44 -37.40 -41.55
N GLY A 378 100.20 -37.98 -42.43
CA GLY A 378 100.55 -39.41 -42.37
C GLY A 378 101.71 -39.58 -41.38
N ARG A 379 101.59 -40.59 -40.60
CA ARG A 379 102.39 -41.70 -40.30
C ARG A 379 101.74 -42.56 -39.22
#